data_48e9a09c88e0dd4395c8044081a8c52b
#
_entry.id   48e9a09c88e0dd4395c8044081a8c52b
#
_cell.length_a   1.000
_cell.length_b   1.000
_cell.length_c   1.000
_cell.angle_alpha   90.00
_cell.angle_beta   90.00
_cell.angle_gamma   90.00
#
_symmetry.space_group_name_H-M   'P 1'
#
loop_
_entity.id
_entity.type
_entity.pdbx_description
1 polymer ?
#
loop_
_entity_poly.entity_id
_entity_poly.type
_entity_poly.pdbx_seq_one_letter_code
_entity_poly.pdbx_strand_id
1 'polypeptide(L)'
;MKRFLLFLLTLSLLAACAPRADDPSQPVGSDDPNLPVSNEDPVTPKFDNTIPRHQDKDLLQEAAFVTSTDLLTMESFPLQFTLVINGDLPTPCNQLRVDVQPPTTDNKILVNVYSVVASDMMCTEMLQPFSENVPLGSFPAGHYTLWVNGEKVAEFDA
;
A
#
# COMPACT_ATOMS: atom_id res chain seq x y z
N MET A 1 42.22 43.72 23.44
CA MET A 1 43.60 43.58 22.92
C MET A 1 43.52 42.75 21.66
N LYS A 2 43.79 43.47 20.57
CA LYS A 2 44.72 43.08 19.50
C LYS A 2 44.33 41.76 18.81
N ARG A 3 44.18 41.66 17.58
CA ARG A 3 44.64 42.27 16.32
C ARG A 3 44.18 41.37 15.21
N PHE A 4 43.60 41.90 14.14
CA PHE A 4 44.22 42.01 12.81
C PHE A 4 44.35 40.65 12.10
N LEU A 5 44.05 40.41 10.88
CA LEU A 5 44.09 41.19 9.64
C LEU A 5 43.54 40.33 8.51
N LEU A 6 42.68 40.88 7.66
CA LEU A 6 42.80 40.91 6.20
C LEU A 6 43.44 39.71 5.46
N PHE A 7 42.73 39.21 4.48
CA PHE A 7 43.12 39.04 3.07
C PHE A 7 41.85 38.53 2.36
N LEU A 8 41.11 39.23 1.63
CA LEU A 8 41.27 39.90 0.33
C LEU A 8 41.74 38.96 -0.82
N LEU A 9 40.87 38.95 -1.78
CA LEU A 9 41.09 38.70 -3.21
C LEU A 9 40.91 37.26 -3.67
N THR A 10 40.03 37.08 -4.51
CA THR A 10 39.85 36.99 -5.98
C THR A 10 39.15 35.69 -6.30
N LEU A 11 38.33 35.46 -7.24
CA LEU A 11 38.19 35.98 -8.59
C LEU A 11 36.92 35.36 -9.18
N SER A 12 36.13 36.14 -9.79
CA SER A 12 34.98 35.83 -10.63
C SER A 12 35.25 34.72 -11.62
N LEU A 13 34.29 33.77 -11.72
CA LEU A 13 34.05 33.02 -12.94
C LEU A 13 32.54 32.93 -13.14
N LEU A 14 32.02 33.88 -13.88
CA LEU A 14 30.72 33.86 -14.53
C LEU A 14 30.79 32.80 -15.63
N ALA A 15 30.20 31.65 -15.39
CA ALA A 15 29.83 30.74 -16.45
C ALA A 15 28.40 31.05 -16.88
N ALA A 16 28.29 31.84 -17.95
CA ALA A 16 27.03 32.08 -18.64
C ALA A 16 26.57 30.78 -19.30
N CYS A 17 25.50 30.17 -18.79
CA CYS A 17 24.73 29.19 -19.54
C CYS A 17 23.85 29.95 -20.54
N ALA A 18 24.26 29.99 -21.79
CA ALA A 18 23.43 30.44 -22.90
C ALA A 18 22.30 29.40 -23.15
N PRO A 19 21.08 29.84 -23.39
CA PRO A 19 20.04 28.94 -23.87
C PRO A 19 20.38 28.49 -25.29
N ARG A 20 20.39 27.17 -25.49
CA ARG A 20 20.61 26.53 -26.77
C ARG A 20 19.33 26.74 -27.60
N ALA A 21 19.49 27.42 -28.72
CA ALA A 21 18.42 27.57 -29.72
C ALA A 21 18.00 26.20 -30.24
N ASP A 22 16.67 26.01 -30.38
CA ASP A 22 16.03 24.87 -31.00
C ASP A 22 16.53 24.72 -32.45
N ASP A 23 17.12 23.56 -32.74
CA ASP A 23 17.46 23.13 -34.11
C ASP A 23 16.22 22.42 -34.70
N PRO A 24 15.59 22.95 -35.76
CA PRO A 24 14.39 22.39 -36.37
C PRO A 24 14.64 21.26 -37.34
N SER A 25 15.71 20.47 -37.22
CA SER A 25 16.02 19.42 -38.16
C SER A 25 16.37 18.07 -37.51
N GLN A 26 15.48 17.60 -36.62
CA GLN A 26 15.44 16.15 -36.33
C GLN A 26 14.26 15.53 -37.08
N PRO A 27 14.53 14.48 -37.90
CA PRO A 27 13.47 13.75 -38.58
C PRO A 27 12.58 13.05 -37.53
N VAL A 28 11.30 13.23 -37.69
CA VAL A 28 10.26 12.46 -36.99
C VAL A 28 10.60 10.98 -37.11
N GLY A 29 10.98 10.36 -35.99
CA GLY A 29 11.27 8.95 -35.93
C GLY A 29 10.05 8.14 -36.29
N SER A 30 10.23 7.23 -37.19
CA SER A 30 9.30 6.25 -37.72
C SER A 30 8.49 5.61 -36.60
N ASP A 31 7.17 5.64 -36.73
CA ASP A 31 6.24 4.76 -36.02
C ASP A 31 6.61 3.32 -36.39
N ASP A 32 7.35 2.63 -35.52
CA ASP A 32 7.55 1.19 -35.61
C ASP A 32 6.29 0.53 -35.00
N PRO A 33 5.43 -0.11 -35.82
CA PRO A 33 4.20 -0.71 -35.32
C PRO A 33 4.41 -1.99 -34.54
N ASN A 34 5.65 -2.32 -34.16
CA ASN A 34 6.01 -3.62 -33.56
C ASN A 34 6.66 -3.51 -32.18
N LEU A 35 6.59 -2.35 -31.51
CA LEU A 35 6.88 -2.28 -30.09
C LEU A 35 5.71 -2.87 -29.32
N PRO A 36 5.92 -3.87 -28.46
CA PRO A 36 4.86 -4.30 -27.54
C PRO A 36 4.53 -3.11 -26.65
N VAL A 37 3.32 -2.55 -26.87
CA VAL A 37 2.69 -1.65 -25.90
C VAL A 37 2.54 -2.49 -24.64
N SER A 38 3.41 -2.29 -23.66
CA SER A 38 3.17 -2.76 -22.31
C SER A 38 1.95 -1.97 -21.85
N ASN A 39 0.78 -2.60 -21.95
CA ASN A 39 -0.38 -2.18 -21.19
C ASN A 39 -0.02 -2.40 -19.72
N GLU A 40 0.67 -1.43 -19.12
CA GLU A 40 0.66 -1.30 -17.68
C GLU A 40 -0.78 -0.92 -17.36
N ASP A 41 -1.54 -1.95 -16.98
CA ASP A 41 -2.82 -1.75 -16.33
C ASP A 41 -2.62 -0.72 -15.22
N PRO A 42 -3.54 0.26 -15.07
CA PRO A 42 -3.44 1.21 -13.97
C PRO A 42 -3.25 0.40 -12.68
N VAL A 43 -2.14 0.66 -11.98
CA VAL A 43 -1.79 -0.01 -10.73
C VAL A 43 -2.93 0.27 -9.76
N THR A 44 -3.94 -0.61 -9.76
CA THR A 44 -4.97 -0.61 -8.73
C THR A 44 -4.25 -0.84 -7.41
N PRO A 45 -4.54 -0.06 -6.37
CA PRO A 45 -3.96 -0.30 -5.06
C PRO A 45 -4.12 -1.78 -4.70
N LYS A 46 -3.06 -2.43 -4.27
CA LYS A 46 -3.04 -3.87 -3.96
C LYS A 46 -4.17 -4.26 -3.00
N PHE A 47 -4.58 -3.35 -2.12
CA PHE A 47 -5.69 -3.52 -1.20
C PHE A 47 -7.03 -3.80 -1.89
N ASP A 48 -7.32 -3.19 -3.06
CA ASP A 48 -8.59 -3.43 -3.77
C ASP A 48 -8.78 -4.89 -4.18
N ASN A 49 -7.67 -5.64 -4.31
CA ASN A 49 -7.73 -7.06 -4.63
C ASN A 49 -8.09 -7.94 -3.43
N THR A 50 -8.00 -7.41 -2.20
CA THR A 50 -8.30 -8.15 -0.97
C THR A 50 -9.70 -7.88 -0.42
N ILE A 51 -10.43 -6.90 -0.95
CA ILE A 51 -11.81 -6.60 -0.53
C ILE A 51 -12.74 -7.76 -0.94
N PRO A 52 -13.65 -8.19 -0.05
CA PRO A 52 -14.66 -9.20 -0.39
C PRO A 52 -15.51 -8.81 -1.61
N ARG A 53 -15.78 -9.77 -2.49
CA ARG A 53 -16.50 -9.56 -3.74
C ARG A 53 -17.75 -10.41 -3.82
N HIS A 54 -18.76 -9.96 -4.54
CA HIS A 54 -19.97 -10.75 -4.79
C HIS A 54 -19.71 -12.12 -5.44
N GLN A 55 -18.64 -12.24 -6.19
CA GLN A 55 -18.22 -13.48 -6.87
C GLN A 55 -17.62 -14.49 -5.90
N ASP A 56 -17.20 -14.06 -4.69
CA ASP A 56 -16.58 -14.95 -3.69
C ASP A 56 -17.57 -16.00 -3.15
N LYS A 57 -18.89 -15.78 -3.31
CA LYS A 57 -19.94 -16.75 -2.97
C LYS A 57 -19.81 -18.10 -3.71
N ASP A 58 -19.18 -18.11 -4.88
CA ASP A 58 -18.97 -19.28 -5.72
C ASP A 58 -17.61 -19.94 -5.45
N LEU A 59 -16.83 -19.41 -4.51
CA LEU A 59 -15.52 -19.91 -4.09
C LEU A 59 -15.60 -20.61 -2.73
N LEU A 60 -14.67 -21.50 -2.46
CA LEU A 60 -14.50 -22.08 -1.12
C LEU A 60 -13.79 -21.04 -0.24
N GLN A 61 -14.36 -20.79 0.92
CA GLN A 61 -13.72 -19.97 1.94
C GLN A 61 -12.84 -20.85 2.82
N GLU A 62 -11.60 -20.44 3.02
CA GLU A 62 -10.61 -21.09 3.84
C GLU A 62 -9.95 -20.10 4.81
N ALA A 63 -9.24 -20.60 5.81
CA ALA A 63 -8.51 -19.75 6.74
C ALA A 63 -7.34 -19.06 6.04
N ALA A 64 -7.06 -17.83 6.43
CA ALA A 64 -5.75 -17.18 6.25
C ALA A 64 -5.04 -17.22 7.61
N PHE A 65 -3.77 -17.59 7.64
CA PHE A 65 -3.00 -17.73 8.87
C PHE A 65 -2.32 -16.40 9.19
N VAL A 66 -2.97 -15.56 10.00
CA VAL A 66 -2.39 -14.29 10.44
C VAL A 66 -1.28 -14.58 11.45
N THR A 67 -0.06 -14.10 11.18
CA THR A 67 1.12 -14.30 12.03
C THR A 67 1.48 -13.07 12.85
N SER A 68 1.21 -11.88 12.31
CA SER A 68 1.40 -10.63 13.04
C SER A 68 0.51 -9.52 12.50
N THR A 69 0.20 -8.58 13.38
CA THR A 69 -0.53 -7.36 13.07
C THR A 69 0.16 -6.16 13.68
N ASP A 70 0.09 -5.01 13.03
CA ASP A 70 0.56 -3.73 13.56
C ASP A 70 -0.40 -2.61 13.16
N LEU A 71 -0.64 -1.64 14.05
CA LEU A 71 -1.50 -0.50 13.79
C LEU A 71 -0.65 0.75 13.61
N LEU A 72 -0.65 1.28 12.39
CA LEU A 72 0.03 2.52 12.05
C LEU A 72 -0.93 3.70 12.17
N THR A 73 -0.51 4.73 12.88
CA THR A 73 -1.19 6.03 12.93
C THR A 73 -0.44 7.02 12.05
N MET A 74 -1.13 7.59 11.08
CA MET A 74 -0.54 8.62 10.22
C MET A 74 -0.77 10.00 10.82
N GLU A 75 0.27 10.82 10.88
CA GLU A 75 0.22 12.22 11.31
C GLU A 75 -0.49 13.08 10.25
N SER A 76 -1.81 12.98 10.20
CA SER A 76 -2.69 13.76 9.33
C SER A 76 -3.81 14.40 10.14
N PHE A 77 -4.54 15.32 9.55
CA PHE A 77 -5.73 15.88 10.19
C PHE A 77 -6.94 15.73 9.25
N PRO A 78 -7.94 14.90 9.62
CA PRO A 78 -8.02 14.02 10.81
C PRO A 78 -6.95 12.90 10.76
N LEU A 79 -6.64 12.30 11.94
CA LEU A 79 -5.76 11.14 12.05
C LEU A 79 -6.29 10.00 11.18
N GLN A 80 -5.39 9.32 10.49
CA GLN A 80 -5.72 8.13 9.71
C GLN A 80 -4.99 6.92 10.27
N PHE A 81 -5.65 5.79 10.20
CA PHE A 81 -5.16 4.52 10.73
C PHE A 81 -5.03 3.49 9.61
N THR A 82 -3.97 2.72 9.66
CA THR A 82 -3.73 1.61 8.73
C THR A 82 -3.34 0.38 9.53
N LEU A 83 -4.03 -0.72 9.29
CA LEU A 83 -3.68 -2.02 9.87
C LEU A 83 -2.73 -2.75 8.91
N VAL A 84 -1.55 -3.09 9.40
CA VAL A 84 -0.61 -3.98 8.70
C VAL A 84 -0.90 -5.40 9.14
N ILE A 85 -1.08 -6.31 8.19
CA ILE A 85 -1.34 -7.73 8.46
C ILE A 85 -0.32 -8.56 7.70
N ASN A 86 0.40 -9.42 8.42
CA ASN A 86 1.29 -10.41 7.81
C ASN A 86 0.79 -11.81 8.11
N GLY A 87 1.02 -12.73 7.19
CA GLY A 87 0.58 -14.09 7.36
C GLY A 87 0.86 -14.97 6.17
N ASP A 88 0.21 -16.14 6.15
CA ASP A 88 0.33 -17.13 5.10
C ASP A 88 -1.05 -17.59 4.62
N LEU A 89 -1.18 -17.77 3.31
CA LEU A 89 -2.31 -18.45 2.70
C LEU A 89 -2.02 -19.96 2.62
N PRO A 90 -3.04 -20.82 2.67
CA PRO A 90 -2.87 -22.28 2.59
C PRO A 90 -2.12 -22.74 1.35
N THR A 91 -2.41 -22.11 0.21
CA THR A 91 -1.76 -22.41 -1.07
C THR A 91 -1.60 -21.14 -1.92
N PRO A 92 -0.74 -21.18 -2.97
CA PRO A 92 -0.61 -20.07 -3.91
C PRO A 92 -1.86 -19.75 -4.72
N CYS A 93 -2.84 -20.64 -4.78
CA CYS A 93 -4.11 -20.42 -5.46
C CYS A 93 -5.14 -19.69 -4.61
N ASN A 94 -4.92 -19.62 -3.31
CA ASN A 94 -5.80 -18.89 -2.41
C ASN A 94 -5.63 -17.38 -2.64
N GLN A 95 -6.76 -16.68 -2.59
CA GLN A 95 -6.80 -15.22 -2.67
C GLN A 95 -7.19 -14.67 -1.31
N LEU A 96 -6.40 -13.76 -0.78
CA LEU A 96 -6.68 -13.10 0.48
C LEU A 96 -7.95 -12.26 0.39
N ARG A 97 -8.72 -12.26 1.49
CA ARG A 97 -9.85 -11.35 1.71
C ARG A 97 -9.73 -10.73 3.09
N VAL A 98 -9.98 -9.44 3.15
CA VAL A 98 -10.00 -8.64 4.38
C VAL A 98 -11.31 -7.87 4.42
N ASP A 99 -12.18 -8.24 5.35
CA ASP A 99 -13.47 -7.61 5.58
C ASP A 99 -13.38 -6.72 6.81
N VAL A 100 -13.37 -5.41 6.60
CA VAL A 100 -13.34 -4.39 7.66
C VAL A 100 -14.76 -3.93 7.91
N GLN A 101 -15.29 -4.21 9.10
CA GLN A 101 -16.64 -3.80 9.49
C GLN A 101 -16.62 -2.40 10.10
N PRO A 102 -17.70 -1.61 9.91
CA PRO A 102 -17.86 -0.34 10.62
C PRO A 102 -17.76 -0.55 12.14
N PRO A 103 -17.26 0.47 12.89
CA PRO A 103 -17.22 0.37 14.34
C PRO A 103 -18.58 0.06 14.93
N THR A 104 -18.61 -0.84 15.91
CA THR A 104 -19.81 -1.13 16.69
C THR A 104 -20.15 0.04 17.62
N THR A 105 -21.32 -0.05 18.31
CA THR A 105 -21.73 0.93 19.34
C THR A 105 -20.74 1.04 20.50
N ASP A 106 -19.93 0.00 20.72
CA ASP A 106 -18.88 -0.05 21.77
C ASP A 106 -17.50 0.34 21.20
N ASN A 107 -17.43 1.00 20.04
CA ASN A 107 -16.20 1.38 19.35
C ASN A 107 -15.24 0.20 19.06
N LYS A 108 -15.81 -0.98 18.80
CA LYS A 108 -15.03 -2.12 18.35
C LYS A 108 -14.98 -2.15 16.83
N ILE A 109 -13.79 -2.23 16.27
CA ILE A 109 -13.54 -2.41 14.84
C ILE A 109 -13.23 -3.89 14.64
N LEU A 110 -14.04 -4.57 13.84
CA LEU A 110 -13.90 -5.98 13.56
C LEU A 110 -13.33 -6.17 12.15
N VAL A 111 -12.26 -6.93 12.06
CA VAL A 111 -11.60 -7.26 10.79
C VAL A 111 -11.57 -8.77 10.65
N ASN A 112 -12.20 -9.29 9.59
CA ASN A 112 -12.16 -10.70 9.24
C ASN A 112 -11.16 -10.91 8.13
N VAL A 113 -10.15 -11.72 8.39
CA VAL A 113 -9.09 -12.08 7.44
C VAL A 113 -9.25 -13.56 7.09
N TYR A 114 -9.49 -13.84 5.83
CA TYR A 114 -9.71 -15.19 5.32
C TYR A 114 -9.20 -15.30 3.88
N SER A 115 -9.26 -16.48 3.30
CA SER A 115 -8.94 -16.68 1.90
C SER A 115 -10.08 -17.34 1.15
N VAL A 116 -10.05 -17.22 -0.16
CA VAL A 116 -10.98 -17.91 -1.06
C VAL A 116 -10.22 -18.60 -2.17
N VAL A 117 -10.74 -19.75 -2.62
CA VAL A 117 -10.13 -20.54 -3.69
C VAL A 117 -11.23 -21.23 -4.54
N ALA A 118 -10.97 -21.42 -5.83
CA ALA A 118 -11.89 -22.18 -6.68
C ALA A 118 -11.85 -23.66 -6.30
N SER A 119 -13.03 -24.29 -6.20
CA SER A 119 -13.17 -25.67 -5.72
C SER A 119 -12.57 -26.73 -6.65
N ASP A 120 -12.38 -26.39 -7.93
CA ASP A 120 -11.87 -27.27 -8.98
C ASP A 120 -10.39 -27.03 -9.32
N MET A 121 -9.72 -26.13 -8.57
CA MET A 121 -8.34 -25.79 -8.82
C MET A 121 -7.39 -26.76 -8.11
N MET A 122 -6.52 -27.40 -8.90
CA MET A 122 -5.41 -28.17 -8.34
C MET A 122 -4.24 -27.24 -8.04
N CYS A 123 -3.85 -27.18 -6.80
CA CYS A 123 -2.81 -26.29 -6.31
C CYS A 123 -1.69 -27.05 -5.61
N THR A 124 -0.49 -26.49 -5.64
CA THR A 124 0.62 -27.02 -4.85
C THR A 124 0.35 -26.76 -3.37
N GLU A 125 0.52 -27.76 -2.54
CA GLU A 125 0.41 -27.65 -1.08
C GLU A 125 1.67 -26.95 -0.51
N MET A 126 1.67 -25.63 -0.59
CA MET A 126 2.76 -24.80 -0.10
C MET A 126 2.18 -23.48 0.41
N LEU A 127 2.57 -23.09 1.60
CA LEU A 127 2.16 -21.81 2.17
C LEU A 127 2.65 -20.64 1.29
N GLN A 128 1.78 -19.67 1.07
CA GLN A 128 2.07 -18.46 0.32
C GLN A 128 2.06 -17.26 1.28
N PRO A 129 3.23 -16.68 1.59
CA PRO A 129 3.29 -15.50 2.45
C PRO A 129 2.56 -14.31 1.87
N PHE A 130 1.92 -13.52 2.73
CA PHE A 130 1.34 -12.23 2.38
C PHE A 130 1.70 -11.15 3.39
N SER A 131 1.70 -9.91 2.93
CA SER A 131 1.80 -8.70 3.74
C SER A 131 0.90 -7.64 3.14
N GLU A 132 -0.11 -7.19 3.90
CA GLU A 132 -1.09 -6.22 3.42
C GLU A 132 -1.20 -5.02 4.34
N ASN A 133 -1.38 -3.84 3.73
CA ASN A 133 -1.69 -2.59 4.41
C ASN A 133 -3.16 -2.26 4.18
N VAL A 134 -3.95 -2.39 5.24
CA VAL A 134 -5.40 -2.22 5.20
C VAL A 134 -5.76 -0.84 5.74
N PRO A 135 -6.15 0.13 4.90
CA PRO A 135 -6.59 1.44 5.36
C PRO A 135 -7.87 1.30 6.19
N LEU A 136 -7.83 1.71 7.44
CA LEU A 136 -9.02 1.78 8.30
C LEU A 136 -9.71 3.14 8.20
N GLY A 137 -8.99 4.16 7.68
CA GLY A 137 -9.49 5.52 7.56
C GLY A 137 -9.37 6.33 8.85
N SER A 138 -10.28 7.29 9.04
CA SER A 138 -10.36 8.15 10.21
C SER A 138 -11.63 7.88 11.00
N PHE A 139 -11.58 8.11 12.32
CA PHE A 139 -12.68 7.88 13.24
C PHE A 139 -13.04 9.17 14.00
N PRO A 140 -14.31 9.33 14.45
CA PRO A 140 -14.65 10.36 15.41
C PRO A 140 -13.83 10.24 16.70
N ALA A 141 -13.64 11.36 17.42
CA ALA A 141 -12.92 11.35 18.70
C ALA A 141 -13.50 10.31 19.66
N GLY A 142 -12.65 9.43 20.17
CA GLY A 142 -13.06 8.34 21.06
C GLY A 142 -11.98 7.28 21.21
N HIS A 143 -12.21 6.39 22.19
CA HIS A 143 -11.34 5.23 22.42
C HIS A 143 -11.87 4.02 21.64
N TYR A 144 -11.01 3.37 20.87
CA TYR A 144 -11.35 2.25 19.99
C TYR A 144 -10.54 1.00 20.31
N THR A 145 -11.13 -0.15 20.04
CA THR A 145 -10.44 -1.44 20.09
C THR A 145 -10.52 -2.11 18.72
N LEU A 146 -9.37 -2.64 18.25
CA LEU A 146 -9.26 -3.33 16.97
C LEU A 146 -9.14 -4.84 17.20
N TRP A 147 -9.94 -5.60 16.47
CA TRP A 147 -10.03 -7.05 16.58
C TRP A 147 -9.83 -7.69 15.20
N VAL A 148 -8.94 -8.66 15.12
CA VAL A 148 -8.69 -9.44 13.91
C VAL A 148 -9.03 -10.89 14.20
N ASN A 149 -9.94 -11.46 13.41
CA ASN A 149 -10.41 -12.84 13.56
C ASN A 149 -10.84 -13.20 15.01
N GLY A 150 -11.42 -12.22 15.73
CA GLY A 150 -11.89 -12.42 17.11
C GLY A 150 -10.83 -12.21 18.19
N GLU A 151 -9.59 -11.91 17.84
CA GLU A 151 -8.51 -11.53 18.75
C GLU A 151 -8.33 -10.02 18.82
N LYS A 152 -8.20 -9.46 20.02
CA LYS A 152 -7.92 -8.03 20.19
C LYS A 152 -6.43 -7.77 19.91
N VAL A 153 -6.14 -6.98 18.88
CA VAL A 153 -4.78 -6.72 18.39
C VAL A 153 -4.28 -5.33 18.73
N ALA A 154 -5.17 -4.35 18.94
CA ALA A 154 -4.78 -2.98 19.29
C ALA A 154 -5.87 -2.22 20.04
N GLU A 155 -5.46 -1.15 20.71
CA GLU A 155 -6.31 -0.09 21.26
C GLU A 155 -5.71 1.25 20.86
N PHE A 156 -6.57 2.25 20.57
CA PHE A 156 -6.12 3.57 20.18
C PHE A 156 -7.17 4.65 20.45
N ASP A 157 -6.72 5.88 20.51
CA ASP A 157 -7.58 7.08 20.60
C ASP A 157 -7.54 7.81 19.25
N ALA A 158 -8.72 8.21 18.76
CA ALA A 158 -8.90 8.96 17.53
C ALA A 158 -9.39 10.39 17.80
#